data_9e3493b634d62cf67399f848d677572b
#
_entry.id   9e3493b634d62cf67399f848d677572b
#
_cell.length_a   1.000
_cell.length_b   1.000
_cell.length_c   1.000
_cell.angle_alpha   90.00
_cell.angle_beta   90.00
_cell.angle_gamma   90.00
#
_symmetry.space_group_name_H-M   'P 1'
#
loop_
_entity.id
_entity.type
_entity.pdbx_description
1 polymer ?
#
loop_
_entity_poly.entity_id
_entity_poly.type
_entity_poly.pdbx_seq_one_letter_code
_entity_poly.pdbx_strand_id
1 'polypeptide(L)'
;MRYETDGDLFRLTRGRPEVLNAVTSQGTLELHQAAQSIHDDPHARAVLIRGNGRAFCTGIDLKELAAEETPHDYFVQWDQALRLLETSDKIIICAIQGYALGGGLQLPLACDIRIATEDAVLGLPAAKEGFIPGLGTYRLPRYIGLGRAKRMAISGENVDGLEALRIGLVDYVVKAQDFDREVEELAERYLSLSSEGARQTKLMLSAYQDLPHGQFFEEYLHRQAIAIASPDHDEAMNALREKRGPVYKSR
;
A
#
# COMPACT_ATOMS: atom_id res chain seq x y z
N MET A 1 10.43 12.50 -5.45
CA MET A 1 10.32 11.09 -5.02
C MET A 1 11.54 10.35 -5.54
N ARG A 2 12.05 9.34 -4.82
CA ARG A 2 13.21 8.53 -5.25
C ARG A 2 12.77 7.08 -5.34
N TYR A 3 13.21 6.36 -6.38
CA TYR A 3 12.98 4.93 -6.51
C TYR A 3 14.26 4.22 -6.93
N GLU A 4 14.40 2.99 -6.46
CA GLU A 4 15.54 2.12 -6.71
C GLU A 4 15.03 0.70 -6.93
N THR A 5 15.67 -0.05 -7.82
CA THR A 5 15.36 -1.46 -8.08
C THR A 5 16.49 -2.33 -7.55
N ASP A 6 16.15 -3.33 -6.76
CA ASP A 6 17.07 -4.32 -6.22
C ASP A 6 16.49 -5.71 -6.49
N GLY A 7 16.94 -6.33 -7.58
CA GLY A 7 16.37 -7.59 -8.07
C GLY A 7 14.86 -7.45 -8.36
N ASP A 8 14.06 -8.24 -7.67
CA ASP A 8 12.59 -8.30 -7.79
C ASP A 8 11.88 -7.29 -6.88
N LEU A 9 12.63 -6.52 -6.07
CA LEU A 9 12.10 -5.52 -5.14
C LEU A 9 12.29 -4.11 -5.68
N PHE A 10 11.19 -3.39 -5.83
CA PHE A 10 11.17 -1.98 -6.17
C PHE A 10 11.00 -1.15 -4.88
N ARG A 11 11.91 -0.22 -4.61
CA ARG A 11 11.87 0.65 -3.43
C ARG A 11 11.43 2.05 -3.83
N LEU A 12 10.34 2.54 -3.26
CA LEU A 12 9.83 3.89 -3.45
C LEU A 12 9.95 4.68 -2.15
N THR A 13 10.82 5.70 -2.14
CA THR A 13 11.07 6.52 -0.96
C THR A 13 10.58 7.95 -1.17
N ARG A 14 9.75 8.45 -0.26
CA ARG A 14 9.35 9.85 -0.21
C ARG A 14 10.53 10.70 0.27
N GLY A 15 10.80 11.81 -0.40
CA GLY A 15 12.07 12.52 -0.29
C GLY A 15 11.99 13.99 0.17
N ARG A 16 10.97 14.39 0.96
CA ARG A 16 10.82 15.74 1.54
C ARG A 16 10.78 15.70 3.09
N PRO A 17 11.80 15.13 3.75
CA PRO A 17 11.78 14.91 5.20
C PRO A 17 11.69 16.21 6.02
N GLU A 18 12.18 17.33 5.49
CA GLU A 18 12.15 18.65 6.10
C GLU A 18 10.73 19.20 6.31
N VAL A 19 9.77 18.74 5.52
CA VAL A 19 8.33 19.05 5.64
C VAL A 19 7.48 17.79 5.90
N LEU A 20 8.07 16.80 6.58
CA LEU A 20 7.41 15.53 6.95
C LEU A 20 6.77 14.81 5.75
N ASN A 21 7.41 14.89 4.59
CA ASN A 21 6.96 14.28 3.34
C ASN A 21 5.56 14.75 2.88
N ALA A 22 5.17 15.99 3.21
CA ALA A 22 3.95 16.61 2.70
C ALA A 22 3.91 16.60 1.17
N VAL A 23 2.70 16.49 0.61
CA VAL A 23 2.45 16.26 -0.82
C VAL A 23 1.99 17.54 -1.48
N THR A 24 2.79 18.06 -2.40
CA THR A 24 2.44 19.15 -3.31
C THR A 24 1.75 18.61 -4.56
N SER A 25 1.21 19.51 -5.41
CA SER A 25 0.69 19.16 -6.73
C SER A 25 1.74 18.46 -7.60
N GLN A 26 3.00 18.91 -7.55
CA GLN A 26 4.11 18.21 -8.21
C GLN A 26 4.33 16.81 -7.60
N GLY A 27 4.19 16.68 -6.28
CA GLY A 27 4.33 15.39 -5.58
C GLY A 27 3.25 14.37 -5.94
N THR A 28 2.02 14.80 -6.31
CA THR A 28 0.99 13.89 -6.82
C THR A 28 1.33 13.37 -8.20
N LEU A 29 1.83 14.25 -9.07
CA LEU A 29 2.28 13.87 -10.42
C LEU A 29 3.45 12.87 -10.34
N GLU A 30 4.44 13.13 -9.48
CA GLU A 30 5.57 12.23 -9.27
C GLU A 30 5.12 10.84 -8.77
N LEU A 31 4.14 10.80 -7.84
CA LEU A 31 3.58 9.53 -7.37
C LEU A 31 2.84 8.79 -8.48
N HIS A 32 2.06 9.51 -9.29
CA HIS A 32 1.34 8.92 -10.41
C HIS A 32 2.31 8.32 -11.44
N GLN A 33 3.36 9.03 -11.81
CA GLN A 33 4.40 8.53 -12.72
C GLN A 33 5.13 7.31 -12.13
N ALA A 34 5.46 7.33 -10.84
CA ALA A 34 6.08 6.19 -10.17
C ALA A 34 5.13 4.97 -10.13
N ALA A 35 3.86 5.18 -9.81
CA ALA A 35 2.85 4.12 -9.79
C ALA A 35 2.63 3.51 -11.19
N GLN A 36 2.65 4.33 -12.23
CA GLN A 36 2.59 3.86 -13.62
C GLN A 36 3.84 3.03 -13.96
N SER A 37 5.03 3.51 -13.61
CA SER A 37 6.27 2.78 -13.85
C SER A 37 6.29 1.43 -13.13
N ILE A 38 5.80 1.37 -11.88
CA ILE A 38 5.66 0.14 -11.12
C ILE A 38 4.65 -0.81 -11.80
N HIS A 39 3.51 -0.28 -12.23
CA HIS A 39 2.47 -1.06 -12.89
C HIS A 39 2.98 -1.72 -14.17
N ASP A 40 3.75 -0.99 -14.96
CA ASP A 40 4.25 -1.43 -16.26
C ASP A 40 5.55 -2.26 -16.18
N ASP A 41 6.23 -2.29 -15.03
CA ASP A 41 7.48 -3.04 -14.86
C ASP A 41 7.21 -4.57 -14.88
N PRO A 42 7.77 -5.32 -15.84
CA PRO A 42 7.55 -6.75 -15.94
C PRO A 42 8.41 -7.57 -14.95
N HIS A 43 9.39 -6.94 -14.28
CA HIS A 43 10.38 -7.62 -13.43
C HIS A 43 10.06 -7.50 -11.93
N ALA A 44 9.51 -6.37 -11.49
CA ALA A 44 9.17 -6.17 -10.09
C ALA A 44 8.09 -7.16 -9.63
N ARG A 45 8.35 -7.84 -8.49
CA ARG A 45 7.41 -8.74 -7.81
C ARG A 45 6.81 -8.09 -6.57
N ALA A 46 7.60 -7.30 -5.88
CA ALA A 46 7.16 -6.53 -4.72
C ALA A 46 7.62 -5.08 -4.79
N VAL A 47 6.90 -4.22 -4.11
CA VAL A 47 7.21 -2.80 -3.96
C VAL A 47 7.22 -2.46 -2.48
N LEU A 48 8.30 -1.83 -2.01
CA LEU A 48 8.40 -1.30 -0.66
C LEU A 48 8.29 0.22 -0.71
N ILE A 49 7.23 0.77 -0.12
CA ILE A 49 7.00 2.21 -0.03
C ILE A 49 7.33 2.68 1.38
N ARG A 50 8.21 3.70 1.50
CA ARG A 50 8.60 4.28 2.79
C ARG A 50 8.78 5.79 2.73
N GLY A 51 8.76 6.44 3.90
CA GLY A 51 9.14 7.84 4.06
C GLY A 51 10.61 7.98 4.46
N ASN A 52 11.31 9.01 3.96
CA ASN A 52 12.61 9.39 4.49
C ASN A 52 12.44 10.27 5.74
N GLY A 53 13.32 10.11 6.73
CA GLY A 53 13.31 10.89 7.96
C GLY A 53 12.26 10.43 8.98
N ARG A 54 11.76 11.38 9.80
CA ARG A 54 10.95 11.09 11.00
C ARG A 54 9.45 10.87 10.76
N ALA A 55 9.00 10.90 9.51
CA ALA A 55 7.60 10.69 9.17
C ALA A 55 7.45 9.91 7.86
N PHE A 56 6.42 9.12 7.75
CA PHE A 56 6.02 8.53 6.49
C PHE A 56 5.48 9.60 5.53
N CYS A 57 4.39 10.28 5.91
CA CYS A 57 3.78 11.36 5.11
C CYS A 57 2.67 12.04 5.90
N THR A 58 2.60 13.37 5.88
CA THR A 58 1.56 14.15 6.55
C THR A 58 0.39 14.57 5.66
N GLY A 59 0.33 14.08 4.42
CA GLY A 59 -0.75 14.40 3.48
C GLY A 59 -0.48 15.67 2.67
N ILE A 60 -1.54 16.35 2.27
CA ILE A 60 -1.46 17.55 1.44
C ILE A 60 -0.56 18.63 2.08
N ASP A 61 0.22 19.33 1.26
CA ASP A 61 1.03 20.46 1.73
C ASP A 61 0.08 21.64 2.07
N LEU A 62 -0.08 21.89 3.37
CA LEU A 62 -1.01 22.92 3.87
C LEU A 62 -0.62 24.34 3.43
N LYS A 63 0.63 24.59 3.06
CA LYS A 63 1.05 25.90 2.52
C LYS A 63 0.51 26.10 1.12
N GLU A 64 0.61 25.07 0.28
CA GLU A 64 0.04 25.09 -1.09
C GLU A 64 -1.50 25.19 -1.02
N LEU A 65 -2.13 24.44 -0.12
CA LEU A 65 -3.57 24.50 0.10
C LEU A 65 -4.03 25.90 0.56
N ALA A 66 -3.33 26.50 1.53
CA ALA A 66 -3.66 27.83 2.06
C ALA A 66 -3.42 28.96 1.06
N ALA A 67 -2.54 28.77 0.08
CA ALA A 67 -2.29 29.71 -1.02
C ALA A 67 -3.32 29.58 -2.15
N GLU A 68 -4.32 28.70 -2.02
CA GLU A 68 -5.31 28.36 -3.06
C GLU A 68 -4.66 27.87 -4.38
N GLU A 69 -3.48 27.31 -4.28
CA GLU A 69 -2.70 26.79 -5.41
C GLU A 69 -2.95 25.30 -5.69
N THR A 70 -3.89 24.68 -4.96
CA THR A 70 -4.21 23.26 -5.12
C THR A 70 -5.24 23.08 -6.25
N PRO A 71 -4.82 22.64 -7.44
CA PRO A 71 -5.72 22.45 -8.57
C PRO A 71 -6.62 21.22 -8.35
N HIS A 72 -7.78 21.20 -9.04
CA HIS A 72 -8.66 20.02 -9.05
C HIS A 72 -7.91 18.74 -9.43
N ASP A 73 -6.97 18.82 -10.36
CA ASP A 73 -6.16 17.70 -10.83
C ASP A 73 -5.28 17.06 -9.74
N TYR A 74 -4.97 17.79 -8.65
CA TYR A 74 -4.30 17.21 -7.48
C TYR A 74 -5.02 15.97 -6.98
N PHE A 75 -6.33 16.07 -6.74
CA PHE A 75 -7.14 14.98 -6.20
C PHE A 75 -7.31 13.84 -7.20
N VAL A 76 -7.45 14.18 -8.48
CA VAL A 76 -7.57 13.21 -9.58
C VAL A 76 -6.26 12.40 -9.70
N GLN A 77 -5.12 13.08 -9.83
CA GLN A 77 -3.82 12.42 -9.95
C GLN A 77 -3.46 11.59 -8.72
N TRP A 78 -3.79 12.12 -7.52
CA TRP A 78 -3.57 11.38 -6.27
C TRP A 78 -4.32 10.06 -6.28
N ASP A 79 -5.62 10.07 -6.57
CA ASP A 79 -6.40 8.84 -6.54
C ASP A 79 -6.05 7.88 -7.69
N GLN A 80 -5.76 8.39 -8.87
CA GLN A 80 -5.27 7.57 -9.98
C GLN A 80 -3.98 6.83 -9.62
N ALA A 81 -3.03 7.51 -8.96
CA ALA A 81 -1.81 6.88 -8.47
C ALA A 81 -2.10 5.77 -7.45
N LEU A 82 -3.00 6.04 -6.49
CA LEU A 82 -3.40 5.03 -5.50
C LEU A 82 -4.11 3.83 -6.16
N ARG A 83 -4.96 4.10 -7.16
CA ARG A 83 -5.66 3.03 -7.88
C ARG A 83 -4.70 2.14 -8.68
N LEU A 84 -3.68 2.70 -9.32
CA LEU A 84 -2.63 1.95 -10.00
C LEU A 84 -1.90 0.99 -9.03
N LEU A 85 -1.56 1.45 -7.83
CA LEU A 85 -0.95 0.60 -6.80
C LEU A 85 -1.91 -0.51 -6.32
N GLU A 86 -3.16 -0.15 -6.04
CA GLU A 86 -4.20 -1.05 -5.56
C GLU A 86 -4.50 -2.19 -6.56
N THR A 87 -4.49 -1.89 -7.86
CA THR A 87 -4.78 -2.84 -8.94
C THR A 87 -3.54 -3.43 -9.63
N SER A 88 -2.35 -3.01 -9.21
CA SER A 88 -1.09 -3.59 -9.69
C SER A 88 -1.01 -5.08 -9.37
N ASP A 89 -0.33 -5.82 -10.20
CA ASP A 89 -0.04 -7.25 -9.97
C ASP A 89 1.18 -7.50 -9.07
N LYS A 90 1.81 -6.43 -8.53
CA LYS A 90 2.92 -6.48 -7.58
C LYS A 90 2.39 -6.43 -6.14
N ILE A 91 3.08 -7.08 -5.21
CA ILE A 91 2.75 -6.96 -3.78
C ILE A 91 3.28 -5.63 -3.26
N ILE A 92 2.40 -4.76 -2.80
CA ILE A 92 2.76 -3.42 -2.32
C ILE A 92 2.83 -3.43 -0.80
N ILE A 93 4.02 -3.23 -0.26
CA ILE A 93 4.31 -3.16 1.17
C ILE A 93 4.53 -1.70 1.55
N CYS A 94 3.83 -1.21 2.56
CA CYS A 94 3.97 0.15 3.07
C CYS A 94 4.58 0.12 4.47
N ALA A 95 5.73 0.79 4.63
CA ALA A 95 6.46 0.89 5.88
C ALA A 95 6.26 2.28 6.51
N ILE A 96 5.59 2.33 7.67
CA ILE A 96 5.06 3.53 8.30
C ILE A 96 5.82 3.83 9.59
N GLN A 97 6.64 4.87 9.59
CA GLN A 97 7.21 5.44 10.80
C GLN A 97 6.68 6.86 11.05
N GLY A 98 6.54 7.24 12.32
CA GLY A 98 6.09 8.55 12.73
C GLY A 98 4.68 8.87 12.19
N TYR A 99 4.53 9.89 11.36
CA TYR A 99 3.22 10.39 10.96
C TYR A 99 2.75 9.83 9.62
N ALA A 100 1.53 9.29 9.58
CA ALA A 100 0.78 8.93 8.38
C ALA A 100 -0.61 9.60 8.44
N LEU A 101 -0.72 10.85 7.96
CA LEU A 101 -1.91 11.67 8.15
C LEU A 101 -2.53 12.10 6.81
N GLY A 102 -3.85 12.19 6.74
CA GLY A 102 -4.57 12.62 5.54
C GLY A 102 -4.22 11.77 4.32
N GLY A 103 -3.70 12.38 3.25
CA GLY A 103 -3.15 11.67 2.08
C GLY A 103 -2.07 10.65 2.47
N GLY A 104 -1.29 10.95 3.53
CA GLY A 104 -0.28 10.03 4.06
C GLY A 104 -0.86 8.75 4.66
N LEU A 105 -2.11 8.72 5.11
CA LEU A 105 -2.80 7.48 5.46
C LEU A 105 -3.52 6.87 4.25
N GLN A 106 -4.02 7.68 3.30
CA GLN A 106 -4.67 7.15 2.11
C GLN A 106 -3.76 6.26 1.27
N LEU A 107 -2.46 6.59 1.18
CA LEU A 107 -1.48 5.77 0.43
C LEU A 107 -1.32 4.37 1.03
N PRO A 108 -1.08 4.18 2.34
CA PRO A 108 -1.09 2.84 2.96
C PRO A 108 -2.39 2.07 2.76
N LEU A 109 -3.55 2.75 2.74
CA LEU A 109 -4.85 2.10 2.50
C LEU A 109 -5.01 1.55 1.07
N ALA A 110 -4.18 1.98 0.13
CA ALA A 110 -4.12 1.46 -1.24
C ALA A 110 -3.02 0.39 -1.43
N CYS A 111 -2.26 0.09 -0.36
CA CYS A 111 -1.23 -0.95 -0.36
C CYS A 111 -1.80 -2.27 0.17
N ASP A 112 -1.10 -3.39 -0.14
CA ASP A 112 -1.55 -4.71 0.30
C ASP A 112 -1.20 -4.96 1.77
N ILE A 113 0.01 -4.62 2.17
CA ILE A 113 0.57 -4.90 3.50
C ILE A 113 1.07 -3.59 4.13
N ARG A 114 0.76 -3.40 5.41
CA ARG A 114 1.17 -2.25 6.22
C ARG A 114 1.94 -2.72 7.44
N ILE A 115 3.16 -2.24 7.61
CA ILE A 115 3.96 -2.38 8.83
C ILE A 115 4.20 -0.99 9.42
N ALA A 116 3.96 -0.84 10.73
CA ALA A 116 4.10 0.45 11.39
C ALA A 116 4.99 0.34 12.64
N THR A 117 5.59 1.46 13.06
CA THR A 117 6.19 1.55 14.40
C THR A 117 5.10 1.66 15.48
N GLU A 118 5.39 1.19 16.71
CA GLU A 118 4.45 1.26 17.85
C GLU A 118 3.96 2.69 18.11
N ASP A 119 4.84 3.67 17.94
CA ASP A 119 4.63 5.10 18.16
C ASP A 119 4.16 5.87 16.91
N ALA A 120 3.90 5.17 15.80
CA ALA A 120 3.36 5.81 14.60
C ALA A 120 2.00 6.46 14.90
N VAL A 121 1.73 7.59 14.26
CA VAL A 121 0.49 8.36 14.40
C VAL A 121 -0.25 8.33 13.09
N LEU A 122 -1.41 7.65 13.06
CA LEU A 122 -2.21 7.43 11.87
C LEU A 122 -3.57 8.12 11.98
N GLY A 123 -4.01 8.83 10.94
CA GLY A 123 -5.31 9.51 10.97
C GLY A 123 -5.75 10.18 9.67
N LEU A 124 -7.02 10.58 9.65
CA LEU A 124 -7.63 11.33 8.54
C LEU A 124 -8.24 12.65 9.05
N PRO A 125 -7.39 13.67 9.38
CA PRO A 125 -7.85 14.87 10.08
C PRO A 125 -8.56 15.91 9.19
N ALA A 126 -8.76 15.68 7.90
CA ALA A 126 -9.25 16.63 6.90
C ALA A 126 -10.53 17.38 7.32
N ALA A 127 -11.43 16.74 8.10
CA ALA A 127 -12.64 17.37 8.61
C ALA A 127 -12.35 18.55 9.55
N LYS A 128 -11.20 18.54 10.27
CA LYS A 128 -10.76 19.66 11.12
C LYS A 128 -10.32 20.88 10.30
N GLU A 129 -9.96 20.64 9.05
CA GLU A 129 -9.47 21.64 8.10
C GLU A 129 -10.56 22.06 7.10
N GLY A 130 -11.81 21.59 7.29
CA GLY A 130 -12.98 21.99 6.51
C GLY A 130 -13.15 21.29 5.16
N PHE A 131 -12.44 20.16 4.92
CA PHE A 131 -12.62 19.36 3.70
C PHE A 131 -12.73 17.86 4.01
N ILE A 132 -13.01 17.05 3.00
CA ILE A 132 -13.15 15.59 3.14
C ILE A 132 -11.81 14.89 2.89
N PRO A 133 -11.54 13.75 3.56
CA PRO A 133 -10.28 13.02 3.38
C PRO A 133 -10.25 12.18 2.08
N GLY A 134 -10.70 12.74 0.97
CA GLY A 134 -10.71 12.10 -0.34
C GLY A 134 -11.29 10.69 -0.31
N LEU A 135 -10.73 9.77 -1.10
CA LEU A 135 -11.12 8.36 -1.11
C LEU A 135 -10.57 7.54 0.07
N GLY A 136 -9.97 8.19 1.06
CA GLY A 136 -9.84 7.60 2.40
C GLY A 136 -11.21 7.20 2.98
N THR A 137 -12.29 7.94 2.64
CA THR A 137 -13.67 7.59 2.97
C THR A 137 -14.16 6.30 2.32
N TYR A 138 -13.62 5.94 1.17
CA TYR A 138 -13.94 4.71 0.46
C TYR A 138 -13.09 3.53 0.95
N ARG A 139 -11.79 3.74 1.21
CA ARG A 139 -10.84 2.68 1.56
C ARG A 139 -10.86 2.32 3.05
N LEU A 140 -10.88 3.31 3.95
CA LEU A 140 -10.78 3.07 5.39
C LEU A 140 -11.84 2.12 5.96
N PRO A 141 -13.15 2.22 5.61
CA PRO A 141 -14.17 1.31 6.14
C PRO A 141 -13.94 -0.17 5.83
N ARG A 142 -13.16 -0.47 4.81
CA ARG A 142 -12.83 -1.84 4.39
C ARG A 142 -11.90 -2.55 5.37
N TYR A 143 -11.06 -1.77 6.05
CA TYR A 143 -10.09 -2.27 7.03
C TYR A 143 -10.65 -2.30 8.44
N ILE A 144 -11.25 -1.19 8.89
CA ILE A 144 -11.63 -1.03 10.30
C ILE A 144 -13.14 -1.04 10.56
N GLY A 145 -13.94 -1.26 9.51
CA GLY A 145 -15.41 -1.21 9.56
C GLY A 145 -15.96 0.23 9.59
N LEU A 146 -17.20 0.39 9.13
CA LEU A 146 -17.81 1.70 8.92
C LEU A 146 -17.92 2.55 10.19
N GLY A 147 -18.20 1.93 11.34
CA GLY A 147 -18.35 2.65 12.61
C GLY A 147 -17.06 3.35 13.06
N ARG A 148 -15.93 2.62 13.05
CA ARG A 148 -14.63 3.19 13.41
C ARG A 148 -14.13 4.19 12.35
N ALA A 149 -14.38 3.91 11.07
CA ALA A 149 -14.04 4.83 9.99
C ALA A 149 -14.77 6.17 10.10
N LYS A 150 -16.09 6.16 10.41
CA LYS A 150 -16.85 7.38 10.69
C LYS A 150 -16.27 8.14 11.87
N ARG A 151 -16.00 7.47 13.00
CA ARG A 151 -15.39 8.12 14.17
C ARG A 151 -14.08 8.80 13.79
N MET A 152 -13.13 8.05 13.19
CA MET A 152 -11.82 8.59 12.83
C MET A 152 -11.91 9.75 11.82
N ALA A 153 -12.67 9.59 10.73
CA ALA A 153 -12.73 10.58 9.66
C ALA A 153 -13.53 11.83 10.03
N ILE A 154 -14.60 11.71 10.83
CA ILE A 154 -15.45 12.83 11.23
C ILE A 154 -14.82 13.62 12.38
N SER A 155 -14.28 12.94 13.41
CA SER A 155 -13.62 13.60 14.52
C SER A 155 -12.21 14.10 14.18
N GLY A 156 -11.57 13.49 13.17
CA GLY A 156 -10.17 13.71 12.87
C GLY A 156 -9.23 13.20 13.98
N GLU A 157 -9.69 12.25 14.81
CA GLU A 157 -8.85 11.58 15.80
C GLU A 157 -7.78 10.73 15.13
N ASN A 158 -6.59 10.74 15.73
CA ASN A 158 -5.51 9.87 15.34
C ASN A 158 -5.45 8.65 16.27
N VAL A 159 -4.85 7.57 15.79
CA VAL A 159 -4.50 6.37 16.57
C VAL A 159 -3.01 6.13 16.51
N ASP A 160 -2.45 5.50 17.55
CA ASP A 160 -1.07 5.02 17.51
C ASP A 160 -0.96 3.67 16.76
N GLY A 161 0.28 3.18 16.57
CA GLY A 161 0.53 1.94 15.86
C GLY A 161 -0.10 0.73 16.53
N LEU A 162 -0.11 0.67 17.87
CA LEU A 162 -0.70 -0.45 18.63
C LEU A 162 -2.22 -0.49 18.46
N GLU A 163 -2.89 0.65 18.57
CA GLU A 163 -4.33 0.74 18.31
C GLU A 163 -4.65 0.46 16.84
N ALA A 164 -3.80 0.94 15.91
CA ALA A 164 -3.94 0.66 14.47
C ALA A 164 -3.92 -0.86 14.18
N LEU A 165 -3.02 -1.61 14.82
CA LEU A 165 -3.00 -3.09 14.75
C LEU A 165 -4.26 -3.69 15.33
N ARG A 166 -4.67 -3.24 16.53
CA ARG A 166 -5.86 -3.77 17.22
C ARG A 166 -7.14 -3.62 16.42
N ILE A 167 -7.27 -2.54 15.64
CA ILE A 167 -8.47 -2.27 14.83
C ILE A 167 -8.38 -2.78 13.39
N GLY A 168 -7.23 -3.35 12.99
CA GLY A 168 -7.00 -3.88 11.63
C GLY A 168 -6.62 -2.81 10.60
N LEU A 169 -6.13 -1.64 11.05
CA LEU A 169 -5.67 -0.57 10.16
C LEU A 169 -4.27 -0.85 9.59
N VAL A 170 -3.43 -1.54 10.38
CA VAL A 170 -2.13 -2.07 9.97
C VAL A 170 -2.02 -3.56 10.27
N ASP A 171 -1.12 -4.25 9.57
CA ASP A 171 -0.99 -5.71 9.62
C ASP A 171 0.12 -6.15 10.60
N TYR A 172 1.15 -5.31 10.76
CA TYR A 172 2.30 -5.56 11.63
C TYR A 172 2.68 -4.28 12.39
N VAL A 173 3.13 -4.46 13.63
CA VAL A 173 3.67 -3.38 14.45
C VAL A 173 4.99 -3.82 15.08
N VAL A 174 5.97 -2.94 15.04
CA VAL A 174 7.32 -3.19 15.53
C VAL A 174 7.86 -1.99 16.32
N LYS A 175 8.87 -2.22 17.16
CA LYS A 175 9.56 -1.12 17.85
C LYS A 175 10.35 -0.28 16.85
N ALA A 176 10.44 1.02 17.10
CA ALA A 176 11.15 1.94 16.21
C ALA A 176 12.62 1.52 15.95
N GLN A 177 13.30 0.98 16.96
CA GLN A 177 14.68 0.51 16.84
C GLN A 177 14.88 -0.71 15.95
N ASP A 178 13.84 -1.53 15.76
CA ASP A 178 13.86 -2.75 14.96
C ASP A 178 13.28 -2.52 13.54
N PHE A 179 12.74 -1.33 13.29
CA PHE A 179 11.89 -1.04 12.14
C PHE A 179 12.55 -1.38 10.80
N ASP A 180 13.76 -0.90 10.54
CA ASP A 180 14.42 -1.14 9.26
C ASP A 180 14.68 -2.64 9.02
N ARG A 181 15.12 -3.37 10.03
CA ARG A 181 15.35 -4.82 9.94
C ARG A 181 14.06 -5.58 9.67
N GLU A 182 13.00 -5.31 10.44
CA GLU A 182 11.71 -6.01 10.31
C GLU A 182 11.03 -5.71 8.95
N VAL A 183 11.20 -4.50 8.41
CA VAL A 183 10.71 -4.12 7.09
C VAL A 183 11.39 -4.92 5.98
N GLU A 184 12.72 -5.07 6.05
CA GLU A 184 13.47 -5.86 5.08
C GLU A 184 13.11 -7.36 5.18
N GLU A 185 13.07 -7.93 6.39
CA GLU A 185 12.66 -9.32 6.62
C GLU A 185 11.23 -9.58 6.13
N LEU A 186 10.33 -8.60 6.27
CA LEU A 186 8.97 -8.69 5.75
C LEU A 186 8.95 -8.70 4.22
N ALA A 187 9.72 -7.84 3.57
CA ALA A 187 9.82 -7.80 2.12
C ALA A 187 10.37 -9.12 1.57
N GLU A 188 11.44 -9.66 2.16
CA GLU A 188 12.01 -10.95 1.80
C GLU A 188 11.01 -12.09 1.96
N ARG A 189 10.20 -12.08 3.04
CA ARG A 189 9.15 -13.08 3.28
C ARG A 189 8.12 -13.09 2.12
N TYR A 190 7.66 -11.92 1.66
CA TYR A 190 6.71 -11.86 0.55
C TYR A 190 7.35 -12.23 -0.79
N LEU A 191 8.63 -11.92 -0.99
CA LEU A 191 9.38 -12.35 -2.17
C LEU A 191 9.65 -13.86 -2.20
N SER A 192 9.66 -14.53 -1.05
CA SER A 192 9.84 -15.99 -0.96
C SER A 192 8.60 -16.80 -1.31
N LEU A 193 7.44 -16.15 -1.47
CA LEU A 193 6.20 -16.82 -1.87
C LEU A 193 6.20 -17.16 -3.37
N SER A 194 5.30 -18.06 -3.78
CA SER A 194 5.00 -18.27 -5.20
C SER A 194 4.61 -16.93 -5.84
N SER A 195 5.35 -16.52 -6.86
CA SER A 195 5.11 -15.26 -7.56
C SER A 195 3.72 -15.25 -8.18
N GLU A 196 3.40 -16.28 -8.97
CA GLU A 196 2.13 -16.36 -9.67
C GLU A 196 0.95 -16.57 -8.71
N GLY A 197 1.11 -17.41 -7.67
CA GLY A 197 0.07 -17.61 -6.66
C GLY A 197 -0.28 -16.33 -5.90
N ALA A 198 0.72 -15.60 -5.43
CA ALA A 198 0.53 -14.33 -4.72
C ALA A 198 -0.10 -13.25 -5.63
N ARG A 199 0.41 -13.12 -6.85
CA ARG A 199 -0.06 -12.19 -7.88
C ARG A 199 -1.54 -12.40 -8.21
N GLN A 200 -1.94 -13.63 -8.56
CA GLN A 200 -3.33 -13.92 -8.91
C GLN A 200 -4.27 -13.78 -7.70
N THR A 201 -3.81 -14.10 -6.50
CA THR A 201 -4.57 -13.89 -5.26
C THR A 201 -4.83 -12.40 -5.01
N LYS A 202 -3.80 -11.54 -5.13
CA LYS A 202 -3.96 -10.10 -5.00
C LYS A 202 -4.97 -9.55 -6.01
N LEU A 203 -4.82 -9.91 -7.28
CA LEU A 203 -5.72 -9.42 -8.34
C LEU A 203 -7.18 -9.82 -8.08
N MET A 204 -7.42 -11.02 -7.56
CA MET A 204 -8.76 -11.44 -7.13
C MET A 204 -9.28 -10.61 -5.96
N LEU A 205 -8.45 -10.37 -4.93
CA LEU A 205 -8.86 -9.57 -3.78
C LEU A 205 -9.11 -8.10 -4.16
N SER A 206 -8.36 -7.55 -5.12
CA SER A 206 -8.59 -6.20 -5.66
C SER A 206 -9.90 -6.14 -6.45
N ALA A 207 -10.24 -7.17 -7.23
CA ALA A 207 -11.46 -7.24 -8.02
C ALA A 207 -12.74 -7.46 -7.18
N TYR A 208 -12.61 -7.95 -5.94
CA TYR A 208 -13.74 -8.31 -5.06
C TYR A 208 -14.79 -7.20 -4.91
N GLN A 209 -14.37 -5.95 -4.92
CA GLN A 209 -15.27 -4.83 -4.67
C GLN A 209 -15.85 -4.21 -5.96
N ASP A 210 -15.29 -4.52 -7.09
CA ASP A 210 -15.65 -3.95 -8.38
C ASP A 210 -16.56 -4.88 -9.19
N LEU A 211 -16.60 -6.19 -8.84
CA LEU A 211 -17.30 -7.20 -9.62
C LEU A 211 -18.48 -7.83 -8.87
N PRO A 212 -19.64 -8.00 -9.51
CA PRO A 212 -20.72 -8.87 -9.05
C PRO A 212 -20.26 -10.34 -8.97
N HIS A 213 -20.86 -11.14 -8.06
CA HIS A 213 -20.44 -12.52 -7.79
C HIS A 213 -20.28 -13.39 -9.06
N GLY A 214 -21.19 -13.29 -10.03
CA GLY A 214 -21.08 -14.10 -11.25
C GLY A 214 -19.83 -13.79 -12.06
N GLN A 215 -19.56 -12.49 -12.29
CA GLN A 215 -18.35 -12.04 -12.99
C GLN A 215 -17.09 -12.34 -12.18
N PHE A 216 -17.15 -12.18 -10.86
CA PHE A 216 -16.04 -12.53 -9.95
C PHE A 216 -15.71 -14.03 -10.03
N PHE A 217 -16.72 -14.91 -10.14
CA PHE A 217 -16.50 -16.35 -10.25
C PHE A 217 -15.86 -16.73 -11.58
N GLU A 218 -16.27 -16.11 -12.69
CA GLU A 218 -15.64 -16.31 -14.01
C GLU A 218 -14.17 -15.85 -14.00
N GLU A 219 -13.89 -14.69 -13.42
CA GLU A 219 -12.53 -14.17 -13.24
C GLU A 219 -11.69 -15.11 -12.37
N TYR A 220 -12.26 -15.63 -11.27
CA TYR A 220 -11.59 -16.62 -10.42
C TYR A 220 -11.18 -17.86 -11.23
N LEU A 221 -12.07 -18.44 -12.05
CA LEU A 221 -11.75 -19.63 -12.84
C LEU A 221 -10.61 -19.34 -13.82
N HIS A 222 -10.63 -18.18 -14.45
CA HIS A 222 -9.56 -17.73 -15.36
C HIS A 222 -8.21 -17.62 -14.63
N ARG A 223 -8.16 -16.91 -13.51
CA ARG A 223 -6.93 -16.71 -12.74
C ARG A 223 -6.42 -17.99 -12.08
N GLN A 224 -7.33 -18.84 -11.63
CA GLN A 224 -6.97 -20.15 -11.08
C GLN A 224 -6.30 -21.04 -12.14
N ALA A 225 -6.79 -21.01 -13.38
CA ALA A 225 -6.17 -21.75 -14.47
C ALA A 225 -4.74 -21.26 -14.76
N ILE A 226 -4.52 -19.93 -14.74
CA ILE A 226 -3.17 -19.33 -14.87
C ILE A 226 -2.26 -19.81 -13.76
N ALA A 227 -2.70 -19.73 -12.50
CA ALA A 227 -1.90 -20.13 -11.35
C ALA A 227 -1.51 -21.61 -11.39
N ILE A 228 -2.47 -22.50 -11.74
CA ILE A 228 -2.22 -23.96 -11.86
C ILE A 228 -1.27 -24.29 -13.02
N ALA A 229 -1.31 -23.53 -14.12
CA ALA A 229 -0.42 -23.72 -15.26
C ALA A 229 0.98 -23.12 -15.07
N SER A 230 1.28 -22.51 -13.92
CA SER A 230 2.54 -21.84 -13.68
C SER A 230 3.66 -22.81 -13.26
N PRO A 231 4.93 -22.48 -13.57
CA PRO A 231 6.09 -23.21 -13.05
C PRO A 231 6.16 -23.25 -11.52
N ASP A 232 5.62 -22.24 -10.84
CA ASP A 232 5.54 -22.19 -9.37
C ASP A 232 4.62 -23.29 -8.81
N HIS A 233 3.49 -23.55 -9.49
CA HIS A 233 2.61 -24.65 -9.10
C HIS A 233 3.29 -25.99 -9.28
N ASP A 234 4.01 -26.20 -10.38
CA ASP A 234 4.77 -27.42 -10.65
C ASP A 234 5.83 -27.64 -9.56
N GLU A 235 6.58 -26.60 -9.20
CA GLU A 235 7.56 -26.66 -8.11
C GLU A 235 6.89 -27.00 -6.76
N ALA A 236 5.76 -26.35 -6.44
CA ALA A 236 5.03 -26.64 -5.21
C ALA A 236 4.58 -28.11 -5.14
N MET A 237 4.08 -28.67 -6.24
CA MET A 237 3.65 -30.07 -6.32
C MET A 237 4.84 -31.05 -6.25
N ASN A 238 5.96 -30.72 -6.86
CA ASN A 238 7.19 -31.52 -6.77
C ASN A 238 7.76 -31.49 -5.34
N ALA A 239 7.87 -30.31 -4.74
CA ALA A 239 8.32 -30.16 -3.36
C ALA A 239 7.46 -30.96 -2.37
N LEU A 240 6.12 -30.96 -2.55
CA LEU A 240 5.19 -31.76 -1.76
C LEU A 240 5.46 -33.27 -1.89
N ARG A 241 5.66 -33.78 -3.12
CA ARG A 241 5.98 -35.20 -3.38
C ARG A 241 7.31 -35.60 -2.74
N GLU A 242 8.29 -34.70 -2.77
CA GLU A 242 9.63 -34.89 -2.24
C GLU A 242 9.75 -34.59 -0.75
N LYS A 243 8.68 -34.09 -0.10
CA LYS A 243 8.62 -33.72 1.32
C LYS A 243 9.69 -32.67 1.71
N ARG A 244 9.94 -31.70 0.84
CA ARG A 244 10.84 -30.55 1.07
C ARG A 244 10.08 -29.22 0.96
N GLY A 245 10.71 -28.13 1.35
CA GLY A 245 10.21 -26.79 1.05
C GLY A 245 10.32 -26.45 -0.44
N PRO A 246 9.35 -25.73 -1.03
CA PRO A 246 9.45 -25.26 -2.40
C PRO A 246 10.52 -24.16 -2.55
N VAL A 247 11.12 -24.06 -3.73
CA VAL A 247 12.08 -23.01 -4.09
C VAL A 247 11.60 -22.35 -5.38
N TYR A 248 10.89 -21.23 -5.25
CA TYR A 248 10.33 -20.51 -6.38
C TYR A 248 11.39 -19.68 -7.10
N LYS A 249 11.44 -19.81 -8.42
CA LYS A 249 12.38 -19.10 -9.31
C LYS A 249 11.69 -18.32 -10.41
N SER A 250 10.36 -18.49 -10.55
CA SER A 250 9.59 -17.83 -11.58
C SER A 250 9.27 -16.39 -11.19
N ARG A 251 9.21 -15.55 -12.18
CA ARG A 251 8.82 -14.15 -12.14
C ARG A 251 7.38 -14.00 -12.62
#